data_5d9c18db410c8888b1ff6fdbb2e164cb
#
_entry.id   5d9c18db410c8888b1ff6fdbb2e164cb
#
_cell.length_a   1.000
_cell.length_b   1.000
_cell.length_c   1.000
_cell.angle_alpha   90.00
_cell.angle_beta   90.00
_cell.angle_gamma   90.00
#
_symmetry.space_group_name_H-M   'P 1'
#
loop_
_entity.id
_entity.type
_entity.pdbx_description
1 polymer ?
#
loop_
_entity_poly.entity_id
_entity_poly.type
_entity_poly.pdbx_seq_one_letter_code
_entity_poly.pdbx_strand_id
1 'polypeptide(L)'
;YPIALMTADEVSFAGGLWGTNAQTWYYYNSAKGSSTGEQLWWLLSPASGNGSYAFVFFVVGSSNPGFLSSTYVSHTYGVRPAVSLKSCVKTSGGDGSASAPYTIEETSSGC
;
A
#
# COMPACT_ATOMS: atom_id res chain seq x y z
N TYR A 1 -13.01 5.21 13.28
CA TYR A 1 -12.70 5.65 11.94
C TYR A 1 -12.27 4.50 11.08
N PRO A 2 -12.68 4.50 9.85
CA PRO A 2 -12.57 3.29 9.06
C PRO A 2 -11.10 2.98 8.78
N ILE A 3 -10.75 1.77 9.07
CA ILE A 3 -9.62 1.10 8.47
C ILE A 3 -10.06 0.80 7.03
N ALA A 4 -9.28 1.23 6.07
CA ALA A 4 -9.55 1.02 4.67
C ALA A 4 -8.36 0.38 3.97
N LEU A 5 -8.54 -0.08 2.75
CA LEU A 5 -7.42 -0.37 1.85
C LEU A 5 -7.03 0.93 1.14
N MET A 6 -5.77 1.03 0.74
CA MET A 6 -5.33 2.10 -0.15
C MET A 6 -6.02 2.00 -1.50
N THR A 7 -6.28 3.13 -2.12
CA THR A 7 -6.73 3.18 -3.51
C THR A 7 -5.55 3.08 -4.49
N ALA A 8 -5.84 2.75 -5.75
CA ALA A 8 -4.82 2.75 -6.79
C ALA A 8 -4.22 4.16 -7.02
N ASP A 9 -5.03 5.20 -6.85
CA ASP A 9 -4.57 6.59 -6.96
C ASP A 9 -3.59 6.94 -5.83
N GLU A 10 -3.88 6.57 -4.59
CA GLU A 10 -2.96 6.79 -3.46
C GLU A 10 -1.64 6.07 -3.67
N VAL A 11 -1.67 4.83 -4.16
CA VAL A 11 -0.45 4.09 -4.51
C VAL A 11 0.33 4.77 -5.63
N SER A 12 -0.36 5.28 -6.65
CA SER A 12 0.25 6.00 -7.76
C SER A 12 0.87 7.32 -7.32
N PHE A 13 0.20 8.09 -6.47
CA PHE A 13 0.75 9.31 -5.87
C PHE A 13 1.96 9.03 -4.96
N ALA A 14 1.99 7.88 -4.30
CA ALA A 14 3.15 7.45 -3.53
C ALA A 14 4.32 6.96 -4.39
N GLY A 15 4.13 6.86 -5.72
CA GLY A 15 5.16 6.47 -6.67
C GLY A 15 5.03 5.05 -7.24
N GLY A 16 3.97 4.32 -6.91
CA GLY A 16 3.65 3.03 -7.52
C GLY A 16 3.19 3.20 -8.97
N LEU A 17 3.76 2.47 -9.91
CA LEU A 17 3.43 2.59 -11.32
C LEU A 17 2.87 1.29 -11.89
N TRP A 18 1.90 1.45 -12.78
CA TRP A 18 1.35 0.36 -13.54
C TRP A 18 2.38 -0.24 -14.50
N GLY A 19 2.54 -1.53 -14.43
CA GLY A 19 3.38 -2.24 -15.39
C GLY A 19 4.88 -1.99 -15.26
N THR A 20 5.34 -1.26 -14.25
CA THR A 20 6.77 -0.97 -14.07
C THR A 20 7.20 -0.98 -12.61
N ASN A 21 8.48 -1.26 -12.38
CA ASN A 21 9.10 -1.12 -11.07
C ASN A 21 9.40 0.35 -10.79
N ALA A 22 8.59 0.96 -9.94
CA ALA A 22 8.78 2.35 -9.53
C ALA A 22 9.83 2.44 -8.42
N GLN A 23 11.06 2.76 -8.79
CA GLN A 23 12.22 2.77 -7.88
C GLN A 23 12.15 3.82 -6.77
N THR A 24 11.25 4.78 -6.87
CA THR A 24 11.18 5.93 -5.97
C THR A 24 10.22 5.76 -4.81
N TRP A 25 9.39 4.74 -4.80
CA TRP A 25 8.44 4.58 -3.73
C TRP A 25 8.86 3.49 -2.72
N TYR A 26 8.26 3.56 -1.52
CA TYR A 26 8.63 2.76 -0.36
C TYR A 26 8.73 1.25 -0.63
N TYR A 27 7.74 0.68 -1.33
CA TYR A 27 7.70 -0.76 -1.54
C TYR A 27 8.73 -1.29 -2.52
N TYR A 28 9.17 -0.49 -3.47
CA TYR A 28 10.28 -0.86 -4.32
C TYR A 28 11.60 -0.85 -3.57
N ASN A 29 11.83 0.22 -2.80
CA ASN A 29 13.08 0.44 -2.08
C ASN A 29 13.19 -0.39 -0.79
N SER A 30 12.08 -0.86 -0.27
CA SER A 30 12.00 -1.68 0.92
C SER A 30 11.85 -3.16 0.55
N ALA A 31 12.97 -3.84 0.41
CA ALA A 31 12.94 -5.31 0.44
C ALA A 31 12.20 -5.83 1.67
N LYS A 32 12.13 -5.03 2.72
CA LYS A 32 11.39 -5.30 3.95
C LYS A 32 9.89 -5.05 3.84
N GLY A 33 9.43 -4.18 2.98
CA GLY A 33 8.01 -4.05 2.67
C GLY A 33 7.46 -5.30 2.00
N SER A 34 8.31 -5.99 1.26
CA SER A 34 8.02 -7.31 0.69
C SER A 34 8.55 -8.47 1.52
N SER A 35 9.42 -8.24 2.48
CA SER A 35 10.02 -9.29 3.31
C SER A 35 9.09 -9.84 4.38
N THR A 36 7.99 -9.19 4.61
CA THR A 36 6.86 -9.79 5.31
C THR A 36 6.11 -10.77 4.42
N GLY A 37 6.78 -11.26 3.42
CA GLY A 37 6.31 -12.27 2.52
C GLY A 37 6.16 -11.76 1.11
N GLU A 38 6.21 -12.67 0.26
CA GLU A 38 5.92 -12.66 -1.15
C GLU A 38 4.47 -12.22 -1.43
N GLN A 39 3.81 -11.57 -0.47
CA GLN A 39 2.39 -11.32 -0.48
C GLN A 39 2.06 -10.14 -1.39
N LEU A 40 1.33 -10.44 -2.41
CA LEU A 40 0.51 -9.49 -3.14
C LEU A 40 -0.57 -8.97 -2.18
N TRP A 41 -0.90 -7.70 -2.27
CA TRP A 41 -1.93 -7.14 -1.41
C TRP A 41 -2.94 -6.28 -2.19
N TRP A 42 -4.19 -6.39 -1.76
CA TRP A 42 -5.32 -5.77 -2.40
C TRP A 42 -5.36 -4.26 -2.22
N LEU A 43 -5.84 -3.58 -3.27
CA LEU A 43 -6.26 -2.19 -3.20
C LEU A 43 -7.79 -2.10 -3.22
N LEU A 44 -8.32 -0.93 -2.84
CA LEU A 44 -9.75 -0.67 -2.84
C LEU A 44 -10.33 -0.44 -4.24
N SER A 45 -9.50 0.05 -5.17
CA SER A 45 -9.96 0.49 -6.48
C SER A 45 -10.33 -0.68 -7.39
N PRO A 46 -11.53 -0.66 -8.00
CA PRO A 46 -11.83 -1.55 -9.11
C PRO A 46 -10.97 -1.17 -10.33
N ALA A 47 -10.57 -2.16 -11.11
CA ALA A 47 -9.76 -1.93 -12.31
C ALA A 47 -10.60 -1.99 -13.58
N SER A 48 -11.34 -3.08 -13.76
CA SER A 48 -12.20 -3.29 -14.93
C SER A 48 -13.19 -4.41 -14.67
N GLY A 49 -14.08 -4.65 -15.60
CA GLY A 49 -14.99 -5.78 -15.58
C GLY A 49 -15.55 -6.08 -16.96
N ASN A 50 -15.95 -7.31 -17.14
CA ASN A 50 -16.76 -7.74 -18.27
C ASN A 50 -17.93 -8.58 -17.72
N GLY A 51 -18.84 -9.01 -18.53
CA GLY A 51 -20.01 -9.74 -18.06
C GLY A 51 -19.75 -11.04 -17.28
N SER A 52 -18.49 -11.50 -17.23
CA SER A 52 -18.10 -12.73 -16.56
C SER A 52 -17.11 -12.54 -15.42
N TYR A 53 -16.30 -11.48 -15.46
CA TYR A 53 -15.20 -11.27 -14.52
C TYR A 53 -15.12 -9.81 -14.05
N ALA A 54 -14.74 -9.64 -12.79
CA ALA A 54 -14.38 -8.36 -12.21
C ALA A 54 -12.89 -8.37 -11.82
N PHE A 55 -12.23 -7.25 -12.05
CA PHE A 55 -10.82 -7.05 -11.75
C PHE A 55 -10.66 -5.94 -10.72
N VAL A 56 -9.74 -6.14 -9.80
CA VAL A 56 -9.37 -5.17 -8.77
C VAL A 56 -7.88 -4.94 -8.83
N PHE A 57 -7.46 -3.71 -8.54
CA PHE A 57 -6.04 -3.38 -8.42
C PHE A 57 -5.41 -4.07 -7.22
N PHE A 58 -4.14 -4.41 -7.36
CA PHE A 58 -3.31 -4.94 -6.30
C PHE A 58 -1.86 -4.48 -6.47
N VAL A 59 -1.08 -4.58 -5.41
CA VAL A 59 0.36 -4.32 -5.44
C VAL A 59 1.11 -5.64 -5.39
N VAL A 60 2.09 -5.78 -6.27
CA VAL A 60 2.94 -6.97 -6.35
C VAL A 60 3.97 -6.96 -5.24
N GLY A 61 4.26 -8.12 -4.68
CA GLY A 61 5.26 -8.36 -3.63
C GLY A 61 6.64 -8.72 -4.18
N SER A 62 7.15 -9.88 -3.77
CA SER A 62 8.54 -10.31 -3.87
C SER A 62 9.23 -10.19 -5.23
N SER A 63 8.55 -10.54 -6.31
CA SER A 63 9.18 -10.58 -7.65
C SER A 63 9.38 -9.18 -8.25
N ASN A 64 8.45 -8.29 -7.98
CA ASN A 64 8.44 -6.90 -8.46
C ASN A 64 7.83 -5.99 -7.39
N PRO A 65 8.54 -5.74 -6.29
CA PRO A 65 7.97 -5.01 -5.15
C PRO A 65 7.46 -3.63 -5.55
N GLY A 66 6.23 -3.34 -5.22
CA GLY A 66 5.61 -2.07 -5.49
C GLY A 66 5.01 -1.87 -6.88
N PHE A 67 5.04 -2.90 -7.71
CA PHE A 67 4.42 -2.89 -9.02
C PHE A 67 2.89 -2.87 -8.90
N LEU A 68 2.24 -1.91 -9.52
CA LEU A 68 0.78 -1.84 -9.57
C LEU A 68 0.23 -2.70 -10.71
N SER A 69 -0.72 -3.56 -10.41
CA SER A 69 -1.36 -4.42 -11.40
C SER A 69 -2.83 -4.69 -11.06
N SER A 70 -3.52 -5.48 -11.85
CA SER A 70 -4.89 -5.91 -11.60
C SER A 70 -5.09 -7.40 -11.82
N THR A 71 -6.02 -7.98 -11.11
CA THR A 71 -6.36 -9.41 -11.22
C THR A 71 -7.82 -9.66 -10.85
N TYR A 72 -8.25 -10.90 -11.02
CA TYR A 72 -9.61 -11.33 -10.69
C TYR A 72 -9.89 -11.23 -9.18
N VAL A 73 -11.08 -10.75 -8.84
CA VAL A 73 -11.54 -10.66 -7.45
C VAL A 73 -11.66 -12.03 -6.75
N SER A 74 -11.63 -13.11 -7.49
CA SER A 74 -11.68 -14.48 -6.96
C SER A 74 -10.35 -14.98 -6.38
N HIS A 75 -9.26 -14.24 -6.59
CA HIS A 75 -7.97 -14.61 -6.02
C HIS A 75 -7.90 -14.26 -4.53
N THR A 76 -7.01 -14.93 -3.81
CA THR A 76 -6.75 -14.65 -2.39
C THR A 76 -5.39 -14.00 -2.24
N TYR A 77 -5.35 -12.75 -1.76
CA TYR A 77 -4.14 -11.99 -1.53
C TYR A 77 -4.13 -11.39 -0.13
N GLY A 78 -3.02 -10.80 0.25
CA GLY A 78 -2.86 -10.13 1.52
C GLY A 78 -3.71 -8.85 1.62
N VAL A 79 -3.89 -8.40 2.84
CA VAL A 79 -4.57 -7.14 3.18
C VAL A 79 -3.57 -6.25 3.92
N ARG A 80 -3.39 -5.02 3.43
CA ARG A 80 -2.65 -3.97 4.13
C ARG A 80 -3.59 -2.84 4.46
N PRO A 81 -4.04 -2.76 5.71
CA PRO A 81 -4.96 -1.69 6.12
C PRO A 81 -4.23 -0.35 6.17
N ALA A 82 -4.92 0.68 5.74
CA ALA A 82 -4.53 2.07 5.88
C ALA A 82 -5.47 2.76 6.87
N VAL A 83 -4.95 3.68 7.64
CA VAL A 83 -5.72 4.49 8.59
C VAL A 83 -5.39 5.96 8.40
N SER A 84 -6.40 6.81 8.51
CA SER A 84 -6.19 8.25 8.58
C SER A 84 -5.86 8.65 10.00
N LEU A 85 -4.78 9.37 10.16
CA LEU A 85 -4.41 9.95 11.45
C LEU A 85 -5.15 11.27 11.67
N LYS A 86 -5.48 11.58 12.92
CA LYS A 86 -6.01 12.88 13.29
C LYS A 86 -4.93 13.96 13.13
N SER A 87 -5.34 15.17 12.84
CA SER A 87 -4.43 16.31 12.63
C SER A 87 -3.54 16.66 13.83
N CYS A 88 -3.91 16.20 15.01
CA CYS A 88 -3.15 16.39 16.25
C CYS A 88 -2.03 15.35 16.47
N VAL A 89 -1.99 14.28 15.67
CA VAL A 89 -0.94 13.27 15.78
C VAL A 89 0.39 13.87 15.31
N LYS A 90 1.41 13.75 16.14
CA LYS A 90 2.75 14.25 15.87
C LYS A 90 3.68 13.10 15.50
N THR A 91 4.66 13.41 14.70
CA THR A 91 5.76 12.47 14.42
C THR A 91 6.80 12.57 15.53
N SER A 92 7.32 11.43 15.97
CA SER A 92 8.40 11.35 16.95
C SER A 92 9.77 11.11 16.29
N GLY A 93 9.81 10.83 15.00
CA GLY A 93 11.06 10.61 14.24
C GLY A 93 10.81 10.08 12.85
N GLY A 94 11.91 9.83 12.14
CA GLY A 94 11.90 9.39 10.74
C GLY A 94 11.84 10.52 9.74
N ASP A 95 12.20 10.21 8.51
CA ASP A 95 12.17 11.13 7.36
C ASP A 95 11.23 10.63 6.24
N GLY A 96 10.56 9.52 6.47
CA GLY A 96 9.66 8.89 5.51
C GLY A 96 10.37 7.96 4.51
N SER A 97 11.67 7.80 4.62
CA SER A 97 12.41 6.84 3.78
C SER A 97 12.16 5.40 4.24
N ALA A 98 12.51 4.44 3.38
CA ALA A 98 12.41 3.02 3.71
C ALA A 98 13.30 2.60 4.89
N SER A 99 14.42 3.30 5.10
CA SER A 99 15.36 3.05 6.20
C SER A 99 15.01 3.81 7.48
N ALA A 100 14.22 4.89 7.36
CA ALA A 100 13.81 5.74 8.46
C ALA A 100 12.33 6.15 8.32
N PRO A 101 11.39 5.19 8.38
CA PRO A 101 9.97 5.50 8.26
C PRO A 101 9.52 6.42 9.40
N TYR A 102 8.53 7.26 9.13
CA TYR A 102 7.95 8.09 10.18
C TYR A 102 7.43 7.24 11.33
N THR A 103 7.78 7.62 12.53
CA THR A 103 7.20 7.11 13.77
C THR A 103 6.26 8.14 14.36
N ILE A 104 5.21 7.69 15.00
CA ILE A 104 4.23 8.55 15.66
C ILE A 104 4.50 8.61 17.16
N GLU A 105 4.23 9.77 17.75
CA GLU A 105 4.29 9.95 19.20
C GLU A 105 3.09 9.26 19.84
N GLU A 106 3.35 8.37 20.80
CA GLU A 106 2.29 7.78 21.62
C GLU A 106 1.78 8.81 22.61
N THR A 107 0.47 9.02 22.64
CA THR A 107 -0.18 9.90 23.62
C THR A 107 -1.07 9.07 24.54
N SER A 108 -0.95 9.29 25.83
CA SER A 108 -1.78 8.64 26.86
C SER A 108 -3.21 9.20 26.90
N SER A 109 -3.41 10.38 26.37
CA SER A 109 -4.71 11.00 26.17
C SER A 109 -4.92 11.24 24.70
N GLY A 110 -5.98 10.70 24.14
CA GLY A 110 -6.31 10.97 22.74
C GLY A 110 -6.39 12.47 22.44
N CYS A 111 -6.19 12.82 21.22
CA CYS A 111 -6.36 14.20 20.79
C CYS A 111 -7.77 14.74 21.01
#